data_315916511efca8c1b1fb269696c9e90f
#
_entry.id   315916511efca8c1b1fb269696c9e90f
#
_cell.length_a   1.000
_cell.length_b   1.000
_cell.length_c   1.000
_cell.angle_alpha   90.00
_cell.angle_beta   90.00
_cell.angle_gamma   90.00
#
_symmetry.space_group_name_H-M   'P 1'
#
loop_
_entity.id
_entity.type
_entity.pdbx_description
1 polymer ?
#
loop_
_entity_poly.entity_id
_entity_poly.type
_entity_poly.pdbx_seq_one_letter_code
_entity_poly.pdbx_strand_id
1 'polypeptide(L)'
;MPTLTIELPQHEGQTVFNLRRWAELLADPELAKFEGRIETDRHGHIIMSPPPAPGHGSYQSEIAYLLRTLMPRGRVLTECPVSTADGVKAADVAWASPECMRELGNRVCFPKSPEICVEVLSPSNTEAEIQEKMALYLDAGAKEVWVCAESGARSFFGAGTKSLTGSHLCPEFPKQIVLR
;
A
#
# COMPACT_ATOMS: atom_id res chain seq x y z
N MET A 1 -20.56 -5.29 -12.81
CA MET A 1 -20.33 -4.95 -11.39
C MET A 1 -20.84 -3.56 -11.14
N PRO A 2 -21.54 -3.29 -10.05
CA PRO A 2 -21.91 -1.93 -9.70
C PRO A 2 -20.65 -1.12 -9.47
N THR A 3 -20.56 0.03 -10.10
CA THR A 3 -19.46 0.99 -9.88
C THR A 3 -19.66 1.61 -8.51
N LEU A 4 -18.76 1.31 -7.58
CA LEU A 4 -18.76 1.97 -6.27
C LEU A 4 -18.19 3.37 -6.46
N THR A 5 -18.94 4.40 -6.13
CA THR A 5 -18.41 5.76 -6.06
C THR A 5 -17.79 5.96 -4.69
N ILE A 6 -16.48 6.14 -4.63
CA ILE A 6 -15.75 6.42 -3.40
C ILE A 6 -15.48 7.92 -3.34
N GLU A 7 -16.08 8.58 -2.35
CA GLU A 7 -15.77 9.97 -2.05
C GLU A 7 -14.67 10.02 -1.01
N LEU A 8 -13.49 10.51 -1.42
CA LEU A 8 -12.37 10.69 -0.50
C LEU A 8 -12.50 12.00 0.28
N PRO A 9 -12.17 11.99 1.58
CA PRO A 9 -12.19 13.22 2.37
C PRO A 9 -11.13 14.19 1.86
N GLN A 10 -11.52 15.46 1.76
CA GLN A 10 -10.64 16.57 1.41
C GLN A 10 -10.27 17.33 2.69
N HIS A 11 -8.98 17.32 3.06
CA HIS A 11 -8.51 18.03 4.24
C HIS A 11 -7.20 18.76 3.96
N GLU A 12 -7.23 20.08 4.00
CA GLU A 12 -6.01 20.88 4.00
C GLU A 12 -5.13 20.48 5.21
N GLY A 13 -3.85 20.26 4.97
CA GLY A 13 -2.91 19.88 6.02
C GLY A 13 -2.95 18.42 6.47
N GLN A 14 -3.75 17.55 5.84
CA GLN A 14 -3.84 16.13 6.23
C GLN A 14 -2.48 15.43 6.19
N THR A 15 -1.67 15.69 5.19
CA THR A 15 -0.32 15.08 5.10
C THR A 15 0.58 15.51 6.26
N VAL A 16 0.58 16.79 6.63
CA VAL A 16 1.37 17.28 7.77
C VAL A 16 0.90 16.63 9.07
N PHE A 17 -0.40 16.53 9.27
CA PHE A 17 -1.00 15.85 10.42
C PHE A 17 -0.59 14.36 10.45
N ASN A 18 -0.73 13.65 9.35
CA ASN A 18 -0.42 12.22 9.24
C ASN A 18 1.06 11.94 9.56
N LEU A 19 1.98 12.72 8.99
CA LEU A 19 3.42 12.54 9.22
C LEU A 19 3.78 12.74 10.69
N ARG A 20 3.24 13.80 11.33
CA ARG A 20 3.44 14.06 12.76
C ARG A 20 2.86 12.95 13.60
N ARG A 21 1.60 12.58 13.36
CA ARG A 21 0.92 11.54 14.13
C ARG A 21 1.62 10.19 13.99
N TRP A 22 2.08 9.84 12.80
CA TRP A 22 2.81 8.59 12.56
C TRP A 22 4.13 8.56 13.34
N ALA A 23 4.88 9.66 13.34
CA ALA A 23 6.10 9.76 14.12
C ALA A 23 5.85 9.62 15.65
N GLU A 24 4.75 10.20 16.16
CA GLU A 24 4.33 10.01 17.56
C GLU A 24 4.06 8.54 17.88
N LEU A 25 3.32 7.83 17.00
CA LEU A 25 3.01 6.42 17.18
C LEU A 25 4.25 5.53 17.17
N LEU A 26 5.20 5.78 16.27
CA LEU A 26 6.45 5.03 16.22
C LEU A 26 7.36 5.27 17.44
N ALA A 27 7.22 6.41 18.10
CA ALA A 27 7.94 6.73 19.31
C ALA A 27 7.29 6.17 20.60
N ASP A 28 6.07 5.63 20.50
CA ASP A 28 5.35 5.08 21.65
C ASP A 28 5.91 3.70 22.05
N PRO A 29 6.48 3.55 23.26
CA PRO A 29 7.09 2.28 23.69
C PRO A 29 6.08 1.15 23.89
N GLU A 30 4.80 1.46 24.14
CA GLU A 30 3.77 0.42 24.24
C GLU A 30 3.36 -0.11 22.86
N LEU A 31 3.26 0.78 21.86
CA LEU A 31 3.00 0.35 20.49
C LEU A 31 4.17 -0.41 19.86
N ALA A 32 5.41 -0.11 20.28
CA ALA A 32 6.60 -0.87 19.86
C ALA A 32 6.57 -2.36 20.25
N LYS A 33 5.74 -2.74 21.20
CA LYS A 33 5.54 -4.14 21.63
C LYS A 33 4.47 -4.87 20.82
N PHE A 34 3.72 -4.16 20.00
CA PHE A 34 2.65 -4.76 19.20
C PHE A 34 3.23 -5.47 17.98
N GLU A 35 2.92 -6.76 17.84
CA GLU A 35 3.37 -7.64 16.76
C GLU A 35 2.33 -7.73 15.64
N GLY A 36 1.89 -6.60 15.11
CA GLY A 36 0.90 -6.56 14.05
C GLY A 36 1.04 -5.33 13.21
N ARG A 37 0.09 -5.12 12.32
CA ARG A 37 0.04 -3.93 11.50
C ARG A 37 -0.69 -2.81 12.24
N ILE A 38 -0.13 -1.61 12.15
CA ILE A 38 -0.74 -0.37 12.60
C ILE A 38 -1.00 0.51 11.39
N GLU A 39 -2.21 1.06 11.31
CA GLU A 39 -2.61 2.11 10.39
C GLU A 39 -3.34 3.20 11.18
N THR A 40 -3.69 4.31 10.55
CA THR A 40 -4.54 5.33 11.17
C THR A 40 -5.68 5.72 10.26
N ASP A 41 -6.73 6.30 10.85
CA ASP A 41 -7.72 7.06 10.12
C ASP A 41 -7.29 8.54 9.99
N ARG A 42 -8.10 9.34 9.31
CA ARG A 42 -7.85 10.78 9.11
C ARG A 42 -7.79 11.60 10.40
N HIS A 43 -8.35 11.08 11.48
CA HIS A 43 -8.36 11.72 12.80
C HIS A 43 -7.16 11.26 13.66
N GLY A 44 -6.35 10.34 13.15
CA GLY A 44 -5.19 9.79 13.86
C GLY A 44 -5.54 8.68 14.85
N HIS A 45 -6.76 8.13 14.79
CA HIS A 45 -7.11 6.95 15.57
C HIS A 45 -6.35 5.74 15.02
N ILE A 46 -5.87 4.91 15.93
CA ILE A 46 -5.10 3.73 15.60
C ILE A 46 -6.04 2.60 15.14
N ILE A 47 -5.69 2.01 14.01
CA ILE A 47 -6.32 0.79 13.49
C ILE A 47 -5.27 -0.31 13.59
N MET A 48 -5.55 -1.32 14.40
CA MET A 48 -4.65 -2.45 14.65
C MET A 48 -5.17 -3.69 13.94
N SER A 49 -4.28 -4.38 13.25
CA SER A 49 -4.59 -5.65 12.59
C SER A 49 -3.63 -6.73 13.07
N PRO A 50 -4.09 -7.98 13.24
CA PRO A 50 -3.23 -9.08 13.66
C PRO A 50 -2.14 -9.35 12.60
N PRO A 51 -1.09 -10.10 12.97
CA PRO A 51 -0.10 -10.57 12.00
C PRO A 51 -0.76 -11.36 10.87
N PRO A 52 -0.29 -11.23 9.63
CA PRO A 52 -0.85 -11.96 8.51
C PRO A 52 -0.60 -13.46 8.61
N ALA A 53 -1.49 -14.25 7.98
CA ALA A 53 -1.29 -15.69 7.83
C ALA A 53 -0.07 -16.00 6.95
N PRO A 54 0.55 -17.20 7.09
CA PRO A 54 1.73 -17.57 6.30
C PRO A 54 1.57 -17.45 4.78
N GLY A 55 0.39 -17.76 4.25
CA GLY A 55 0.09 -17.62 2.82
C GLY A 55 0.19 -16.17 2.34
N HIS A 56 -0.33 -15.22 3.11
CA HIS A 56 -0.20 -13.79 2.82
C HIS A 56 1.28 -13.37 2.76
N GLY A 57 2.05 -13.74 3.79
CA GLY A 57 3.48 -13.44 3.84
C GLY A 57 4.27 -14.06 2.69
N SER A 58 3.88 -15.25 2.23
CA SER A 58 4.51 -15.90 1.06
C SER A 58 4.29 -15.10 -0.21
N TYR A 59 3.08 -14.65 -0.49
CA TYR A 59 2.80 -13.78 -1.65
C TYR A 59 3.48 -12.42 -1.52
N GLN A 60 3.46 -11.81 -0.36
CA GLN A 60 4.16 -10.54 -0.09
C GLN A 60 5.66 -10.65 -0.40
N SER A 61 6.30 -11.70 0.07
CA SER A 61 7.72 -11.98 -0.17
C SER A 61 8.02 -12.22 -1.65
N GLU A 62 7.22 -13.02 -2.34
CA GLU A 62 7.42 -13.33 -3.77
C GLU A 62 7.22 -12.08 -4.64
N ILE A 63 6.19 -11.27 -4.36
CA ILE A 63 5.96 -10.00 -5.06
C ILE A 63 7.14 -9.06 -4.87
N ALA A 64 7.65 -8.94 -3.64
CA ALA A 64 8.79 -8.10 -3.34
C ALA A 64 10.06 -8.57 -4.08
N TYR A 65 10.30 -9.88 -4.14
CA TYR A 65 11.40 -10.46 -4.89
C TYR A 65 11.30 -10.19 -6.39
N LEU A 66 10.12 -10.40 -6.98
CA LEU A 66 9.89 -10.17 -8.41
C LEU A 66 10.06 -8.69 -8.76
N LEU A 67 9.53 -7.77 -7.96
CA LEU A 67 9.70 -6.34 -8.17
C LEU A 67 11.17 -5.91 -8.10
N ARG A 68 11.92 -6.42 -7.14
CA ARG A 68 13.37 -6.16 -7.05
C ARG A 68 14.13 -6.65 -8.25
N THR A 69 13.74 -7.81 -8.78
CA THR A 69 14.39 -8.43 -9.94
C THR A 69 14.06 -7.69 -11.23
N LEU A 70 12.77 -7.38 -11.44
CA LEU A 70 12.30 -6.78 -12.69
C LEU A 70 12.49 -5.25 -12.74
N MET A 71 12.52 -4.59 -11.60
CA MET A 71 12.65 -3.14 -11.48
C MET A 71 13.80 -2.73 -10.54
N PRO A 72 15.06 -3.07 -10.89
CA PRO A 72 16.19 -2.95 -9.96
C PRO A 72 16.62 -1.50 -9.66
N ARG A 73 16.17 -0.53 -10.45
CA ARG A 73 16.55 0.88 -10.26
C ARG A 73 15.84 1.57 -9.10
N GLY A 74 14.69 1.04 -8.67
CA GLY A 74 13.94 1.55 -7.54
C GLY A 74 14.22 0.79 -6.25
N ARG A 75 13.42 1.10 -5.25
CA ARG A 75 13.43 0.39 -3.96
C ARG A 75 12.11 -0.28 -3.71
N VAL A 76 12.16 -1.52 -3.29
CA VAL A 76 10.98 -2.27 -2.83
C VAL A 76 10.91 -2.17 -1.31
N LEU A 77 9.72 -1.88 -0.82
CA LEU A 77 9.40 -1.84 0.61
C LEU A 77 8.24 -2.79 0.90
N THR A 78 8.23 -3.35 2.09
CA THR A 78 7.09 -4.09 2.64
C THR A 78 6.52 -3.32 3.81
N GLU A 79 5.22 -3.48 4.11
CA GLU A 79 4.54 -2.73 5.17
C GLU A 79 4.78 -1.22 5.03
N CYS A 80 4.61 -0.71 3.83
CA CYS A 80 5.02 0.64 3.45
C CYS A 80 4.02 1.69 3.93
N PRO A 81 4.37 2.56 4.90
CA PRO A 81 3.45 3.58 5.39
C PRO A 81 3.32 4.74 4.41
N VAL A 82 2.10 5.01 3.98
CA VAL A 82 1.75 6.06 3.02
C VAL A 82 0.74 7.01 3.64
N SER A 83 1.03 8.30 3.61
CA SER A 83 0.05 9.34 3.95
C SER A 83 -1.03 9.43 2.89
N THR A 84 -2.27 9.26 3.29
CA THR A 84 -3.46 9.32 2.44
C THR A 84 -4.47 10.33 2.95
N ALA A 85 -5.53 10.56 2.20
CA ALA A 85 -6.66 11.39 2.63
C ALA A 85 -7.36 10.84 3.89
N ASP A 86 -7.25 9.53 4.15
CA ASP A 86 -7.80 8.90 5.37
C ASP A 86 -6.70 8.34 6.27
N GLY A 87 -5.75 9.18 6.65
CA GLY A 87 -4.67 8.79 7.57
C GLY A 87 -3.52 8.06 6.89
N VAL A 88 -2.79 7.27 7.66
CA VAL A 88 -1.66 6.49 7.18
C VAL A 88 -2.10 5.05 6.94
N LYS A 89 -1.94 4.58 5.70
CA LYS A 89 -2.20 3.20 5.31
C LYS A 89 -0.87 2.51 5.01
N ALA A 90 -0.78 1.22 5.30
CA ALA A 90 0.40 0.40 5.05
C ALA A 90 0.16 -0.50 3.84
N ALA A 91 0.83 -0.23 2.72
CA ALA A 91 0.81 -1.11 1.57
C ALA A 91 1.63 -2.38 1.84
N ASP A 92 1.11 -3.55 1.50
CA ASP A 92 1.80 -4.82 1.72
C ASP A 92 3.16 -4.86 1.03
N VAL A 93 3.20 -4.42 -0.22
CA VAL A 93 4.44 -4.19 -0.98
C VAL A 93 4.33 -2.87 -1.73
N ALA A 94 5.42 -2.14 -1.83
CA ALA A 94 5.51 -0.94 -2.66
C ALA A 94 6.82 -0.92 -3.44
N TRP A 95 6.79 -0.28 -4.61
CA TRP A 95 7.98 0.06 -5.36
C TRP A 95 8.06 1.57 -5.51
N ALA A 96 9.19 2.13 -5.11
CA ALA A 96 9.47 3.55 -5.18
C ALA A 96 10.66 3.83 -6.10
N SER A 97 10.50 4.77 -7.01
CA SER A 97 11.58 5.26 -7.84
C SER A 97 12.67 5.97 -7.01
N PRO A 98 13.89 6.17 -7.56
CA PRO A 98 14.90 7.00 -6.91
C PRO A 98 14.41 8.41 -6.57
N GLU A 99 13.56 8.98 -7.41
CA GLU A 99 12.91 10.28 -7.19
C GLU A 99 12.00 10.25 -5.98
N CYS A 100 11.11 9.27 -5.91
CA CYS A 100 10.21 9.07 -4.79
C CYS A 100 10.97 8.85 -3.47
N MET A 101 12.06 8.09 -3.52
CA MET A 101 12.92 7.87 -2.36
C MET A 101 13.64 9.15 -1.90
N ARG A 102 14.03 10.03 -2.82
CA ARG A 102 14.57 11.36 -2.46
C ARG A 102 13.53 12.25 -1.80
N GLU A 103 12.28 12.22 -2.28
CA GLU A 103 11.17 12.94 -1.67
C GLU A 103 10.84 12.44 -0.26
N LEU A 104 10.96 11.13 -0.02
CA LEU A 104 10.83 10.56 1.33
C LEU A 104 11.87 11.15 2.28
N GLY A 105 13.15 11.20 1.85
CA GLY A 105 14.25 11.66 2.67
C GLY A 105 14.36 10.88 3.99
N ASN A 106 14.40 11.60 5.10
CA ASN A 106 14.49 11.03 6.46
C ASN A 106 13.12 10.85 7.14
N ARG A 107 12.03 10.99 6.41
CA ARG A 107 10.68 10.83 6.98
C ARG A 107 10.38 9.37 7.26
N VAL A 108 9.53 9.12 8.24
CA VAL A 108 9.10 7.78 8.66
C VAL A 108 7.83 7.30 7.97
N CYS A 109 7.27 8.12 7.09
CA CYS A 109 6.08 7.85 6.31
C CYS A 109 6.20 8.58 4.97
N PHE A 110 5.76 7.94 3.89
CA PHE A 110 5.73 8.58 2.57
C PHE A 110 4.70 9.72 2.54
N PRO A 111 5.10 10.97 2.25
CA PRO A 111 4.17 12.09 2.12
C PRO A 111 3.30 12.00 0.87
N LYS A 112 3.79 11.30 -0.16
CA LYS A 112 3.10 10.90 -1.38
C LYS A 112 3.32 9.42 -1.59
N SER A 113 2.36 8.75 -2.22
CA SER A 113 2.48 7.32 -2.50
C SER A 113 3.67 7.00 -3.39
N PRO A 114 4.37 5.88 -3.13
CA PRO A 114 5.20 5.24 -4.15
C PRO A 114 4.41 4.97 -5.43
N GLU A 115 5.10 4.81 -6.54
CA GLU A 115 4.48 4.66 -7.86
C GLU A 115 3.66 3.38 -7.97
N ILE A 116 4.07 2.29 -7.31
CA ILE A 116 3.32 1.03 -7.24
C ILE A 116 3.05 0.70 -5.78
N CYS A 117 1.77 0.49 -5.46
CA CYS A 117 1.33 -0.10 -4.20
C CYS A 117 0.63 -1.42 -4.47
N VAL A 118 0.88 -2.43 -3.64
CA VAL A 118 0.31 -3.76 -3.78
C VAL A 118 -0.39 -4.16 -2.49
N GLU A 119 -1.62 -4.64 -2.60
CA GLU A 119 -2.37 -5.27 -1.51
C GLU A 119 -2.51 -6.78 -1.80
N VAL A 120 -2.18 -7.59 -0.82
CA VAL A 120 -2.38 -9.04 -0.84
C VAL A 120 -3.65 -9.35 -0.05
N LEU A 121 -4.63 -9.95 -0.71
CA LEU A 121 -5.90 -10.25 -0.07
C LEU A 121 -5.76 -11.32 1.02
N SER A 122 -6.52 -11.14 2.08
CA SER A 122 -6.74 -12.13 3.14
C SER A 122 -8.23 -12.47 3.22
N PRO A 123 -8.62 -13.61 3.81
CA PRO A 123 -10.03 -13.99 3.94
C PRO A 123 -10.91 -12.97 4.68
N SER A 124 -10.30 -12.11 5.50
CA SER A 124 -11.00 -11.08 6.27
C SER A 124 -11.26 -9.79 5.51
N ASN A 125 -10.65 -9.60 4.33
CA ASN A 125 -10.83 -8.37 3.56
C ASN A 125 -12.19 -8.37 2.85
N THR A 126 -12.87 -7.24 2.92
CA THR A 126 -14.05 -6.97 2.09
C THR A 126 -13.64 -6.29 0.79
N GLU A 127 -14.44 -6.46 -0.26
CA GLU A 127 -14.21 -5.78 -1.54
C GLU A 127 -14.20 -4.25 -1.36
N ALA A 128 -15.10 -3.72 -0.51
CA ALA A 128 -15.19 -2.29 -0.24
C ALA A 128 -13.91 -1.74 0.40
N GLU A 129 -13.33 -2.44 1.38
CA GLU A 129 -12.07 -2.04 2.01
C GLU A 129 -10.91 -1.98 1.02
N ILE A 130 -10.81 -2.97 0.13
CA ILE A 130 -9.77 -2.99 -0.89
C ILE A 130 -9.96 -1.87 -1.91
N GLN A 131 -11.17 -1.63 -2.37
CA GLN A 131 -11.46 -0.53 -3.29
C GLN A 131 -11.17 0.84 -2.66
N GLU A 132 -11.48 1.02 -1.38
CA GLU A 132 -11.15 2.24 -0.65
C GLU A 132 -9.62 2.44 -0.56
N LYS A 133 -8.88 1.42 -0.17
CA LYS A 133 -7.41 1.48 -0.12
C LYS A 133 -6.80 1.81 -1.49
N MET A 134 -7.29 1.18 -2.57
CA MET A 134 -6.84 1.48 -3.93
C MET A 134 -7.06 2.95 -4.27
N ALA A 135 -8.26 3.47 -3.99
CA ALA A 135 -8.59 4.86 -4.25
C ALA A 135 -7.69 5.82 -3.45
N LEU A 136 -7.42 5.50 -2.18
CA LEU A 136 -6.54 6.28 -1.31
C LEU A 136 -5.10 6.33 -1.82
N TYR A 137 -4.53 5.21 -2.26
CA TYR A 137 -3.17 5.20 -2.82
C TYR A 137 -3.07 5.95 -4.14
N LEU A 138 -4.06 5.80 -5.03
CA LEU A 138 -4.10 6.51 -6.31
C LEU A 138 -4.25 8.03 -6.10
N ASP A 139 -5.11 8.44 -5.18
CA ASP A 139 -5.27 9.85 -4.79
C ASP A 139 -3.98 10.41 -4.17
N ALA A 140 -3.27 9.61 -3.37
CA ALA A 140 -1.99 9.98 -2.77
C ALA A 140 -0.82 10.01 -3.78
N GLY A 141 -1.04 9.65 -5.04
CA GLY A 141 -0.06 9.78 -6.11
C GLY A 141 0.51 8.48 -6.67
N ALA A 142 0.02 7.30 -6.25
CA ALA A 142 0.35 6.05 -6.90
C ALA A 142 -0.04 6.09 -8.38
N LYS A 143 0.80 5.53 -9.23
CA LYS A 143 0.50 5.39 -10.67
C LYS A 143 -0.27 4.11 -10.94
N GLU A 144 0.04 3.07 -10.17
CA GLU A 144 -0.63 1.78 -10.22
C GLU A 144 -0.85 1.22 -8.81
N VAL A 145 -2.00 0.59 -8.63
CA VAL A 145 -2.26 -0.26 -7.46
C VAL A 145 -2.55 -1.67 -7.96
N TRP A 146 -1.91 -2.64 -7.36
CA TRP A 146 -2.08 -4.05 -7.71
C TRP A 146 -2.76 -4.77 -6.56
N VAL A 147 -3.60 -5.74 -6.89
CA VAL A 147 -4.27 -6.61 -5.92
C VAL A 147 -3.89 -8.05 -6.22
N CYS A 148 -3.34 -8.75 -5.23
CA CYS A 148 -3.03 -10.17 -5.31
C CYS A 148 -4.11 -10.96 -4.57
N ALA A 149 -4.86 -11.78 -5.30
CA ALA A 149 -5.85 -12.68 -4.71
C ALA A 149 -5.17 -13.84 -3.97
N GLU A 150 -5.91 -14.51 -3.09
CA GLU A 150 -5.45 -15.71 -2.38
C GLU A 150 -5.02 -16.85 -3.32
N SER A 151 -5.54 -16.87 -4.53
CA SER A 151 -5.12 -17.79 -5.59
C SER A 151 -3.79 -17.44 -6.25
N GLY A 152 -3.20 -16.28 -5.94
CA GLY A 152 -2.04 -15.72 -6.60
C GLY A 152 -2.34 -14.97 -7.91
N ALA A 153 -3.61 -14.90 -8.32
CA ALA A 153 -4.04 -14.08 -9.46
C ALA A 153 -3.91 -12.59 -9.11
N ARG A 154 -3.43 -11.79 -10.07
CA ARG A 154 -3.29 -10.35 -9.88
C ARG A 154 -4.17 -9.56 -10.78
N SER A 155 -4.66 -8.46 -10.21
CA SER A 155 -5.35 -7.40 -10.91
C SER A 155 -4.53 -6.11 -10.81
N PHE A 156 -4.54 -5.31 -11.86
CA PHE A 156 -3.79 -4.07 -11.95
C PHE A 156 -4.76 -2.93 -12.19
N PHE A 157 -4.55 -1.82 -11.50
CA PHE A 157 -5.42 -0.64 -11.57
C PHE A 157 -4.58 0.62 -11.72
N GLY A 158 -5.03 1.53 -12.57
CA GLY A 158 -4.43 2.84 -12.79
C GLY A 158 -5.34 3.98 -12.31
N ALA A 159 -5.04 5.18 -12.77
CA ALA A 159 -5.78 6.39 -12.39
C ALA A 159 -7.31 6.22 -12.50
N GLY A 160 -8.04 6.72 -11.48
CA GLY A 160 -9.48 6.57 -11.38
C GLY A 160 -9.95 5.13 -11.13
N THR A 161 -9.10 4.27 -10.54
CA THR A 161 -9.37 2.84 -10.32
C THR A 161 -9.66 2.05 -11.61
N LYS A 162 -9.16 2.54 -12.74
CA LYS A 162 -9.33 1.88 -14.04
C LYS A 162 -8.57 0.57 -14.07
N SER A 163 -9.26 -0.53 -14.38
CA SER A 163 -8.64 -1.84 -14.59
C SER A 163 -7.69 -1.83 -15.79
N LEU A 164 -6.51 -2.39 -15.60
CA LEU A 164 -5.47 -2.55 -16.61
C LEU A 164 -5.33 -4.03 -16.97
N THR A 165 -4.96 -4.32 -18.22
CA THR A 165 -4.72 -5.69 -18.66
C THR A 165 -3.38 -6.28 -18.16
N GLY A 166 -2.53 -5.42 -17.60
CA GLY A 166 -1.22 -5.74 -17.01
C GLY A 166 -0.58 -4.45 -16.52
N SER A 167 0.53 -4.54 -15.82
CA SER A 167 1.25 -3.34 -15.39
C SER A 167 1.88 -2.62 -16.59
N HIS A 168 1.75 -1.30 -16.62
CA HIS A 168 2.46 -0.44 -17.58
C HIS A 168 3.87 -0.11 -17.08
N LEU A 169 4.07 -0.03 -15.76
CA LEU A 169 5.37 0.27 -15.16
C LEU A 169 6.29 -0.96 -15.12
N CYS A 170 5.71 -2.16 -15.00
CA CYS A 170 6.43 -3.43 -15.01
C CYS A 170 5.71 -4.44 -15.92
N PRO A 171 5.81 -4.30 -17.27
CA PRO A 171 5.07 -5.15 -18.21
C PRO A 171 5.39 -6.64 -18.10
N GLU A 172 6.59 -6.98 -17.64
CA GLU A 172 7.05 -8.36 -17.43
C GLU A 172 6.54 -8.99 -16.12
N PHE A 173 5.87 -8.21 -15.26
CA PHE A 173 5.35 -8.75 -14.01
C PHE A 173 4.25 -9.79 -14.29
N PRO A 174 4.38 -11.00 -13.75
CA PRO A 174 3.47 -12.10 -14.10
C PRO A 174 2.07 -11.86 -13.57
N LYS A 175 1.03 -12.24 -14.31
CA LYS A 175 -0.39 -12.13 -13.91
C LYS A 175 -0.82 -13.21 -12.91
N GLN A 176 -0.01 -14.23 -12.73
CA GLN A 176 -0.24 -15.32 -11.80
C GLN A 176 1.06 -15.63 -11.07
N ILE A 177 1.01 -15.62 -9.73
CA ILE A 177 2.10 -16.12 -8.90
C ILE A 177 1.79 -17.57 -8.51
N VAL A 178 2.77 -18.42 -8.70
CA VAL A 178 2.74 -19.80 -8.23
C VAL A 178 3.79 -19.93 -7.12
N LEU A 179 3.33 -20.13 -5.91
CA LEU A 179 4.21 -20.41 -4.77
C LEU A 179 4.79 -21.82 -4.95
N ARG A 180 6.09 -21.96 -4.79
CA ARG A 180 6.80 -23.24 -4.90
C ARG A 180 7.10 -23.81 -3.53
#